data_95a2c9ea925aaec7484e20fbde5d785f
#
_entry.id   95a2c9ea925aaec7484e20fbde5d785f
#
_cell.length_a   1.000
_cell.length_b   1.000
_cell.length_c   1.000
_cell.angle_alpha   90.00
_cell.angle_beta   90.00
_cell.angle_gamma   90.00
#
_symmetry.space_group_name_H-M   'P 1'
#
loop_
_entity.id
_entity.type
_entity.pdbx_description
1 polymer ?
#
loop_
_entity_poly.entity_id
_entity_poly.type
_entity_poly.pdbx_seq_one_letter_code
_entity_poly.pdbx_strand_id
1 'polypeptide(L)'
;EVKLSDGAKTDDKTKSLVTAADGKVYGAPAVIESLVMYYNKDLVKEAPKTFADLENLAKDSKYAFAGEDGKTSAFLADWTNFYYAYGLLAGNGAYVFGQNGKDAKDIGLANDGSIAGINYAKSWYEKWPKGMQDTEGAGNLIQTQFQEGKTAAIIDGPWKAKAFKDAKVNYGVATIPTLPNGKDYAAFGGGKAWIIPSSTKNLEAAQKFVDFLVSTEEQKAFYDTTNEIPANTEARSYAEGKNDELTTAVIKQFKNAQPMPNISQMSAVWDPAKTMLFDAVSGKKDAKTAANDAVTLIKETIKQKFGE
;
A
#
# COMPACT_ATOMS: atom_id res chain seq x y z
N GLU A 1 6.13 17.31 -19.77
CA GLU A 1 5.93 16.03 -20.43
C GLU A 1 7.28 15.32 -20.56
N VAL A 2 7.30 14.02 -20.27
CA VAL A 2 8.47 13.14 -20.45
C VAL A 2 8.15 12.18 -21.59
N LYS A 3 9.07 11.99 -22.51
CA LYS A 3 8.92 10.98 -23.57
C LYS A 3 9.46 9.65 -23.05
N LEU A 4 8.63 8.61 -23.03
CA LEU A 4 9.10 7.26 -22.71
C LEU A 4 9.75 6.66 -23.96
N SER A 5 11.03 6.29 -23.84
CA SER A 5 11.73 5.55 -24.88
C SER A 5 11.24 4.09 -24.94
N ASP A 6 11.42 3.44 -26.08
CA ASP A 6 11.13 1.99 -26.21
C ASP A 6 11.99 1.15 -25.27
N GLY A 7 13.17 1.65 -24.89
CA GLY A 7 14.07 1.02 -23.93
C GLY A 7 13.54 1.00 -22.50
N ALA A 8 12.57 1.86 -22.14
CA ALA A 8 11.93 1.87 -20.83
C ALA A 8 11.05 0.63 -20.58
N LYS A 9 10.60 -0.06 -21.62
CA LYS A 9 9.78 -1.30 -21.54
C LYS A 9 8.65 -1.18 -20.51
N THR A 10 7.88 -0.09 -20.60
CA THR A 10 6.82 0.25 -19.66
C THR A 10 5.51 -0.41 -20.05
N ASP A 11 4.90 -1.19 -19.15
CA ASP A 11 3.54 -1.71 -19.34
C ASP A 11 2.46 -0.65 -19.08
N ASP A 12 1.23 -0.91 -19.51
CA ASP A 12 0.12 0.04 -19.39
C ASP A 12 -0.20 0.41 -17.94
N LYS A 13 -0.13 -0.54 -17.02
CA LYS A 13 -0.40 -0.32 -15.61
C LYS A 13 0.64 0.63 -15.01
N THR A 14 1.90 0.37 -15.27
CA THR A 14 3.01 1.21 -14.79
C THR A 14 2.98 2.59 -15.43
N LYS A 15 2.67 2.66 -16.74
CA LYS A 15 2.50 3.93 -17.46
C LYS A 15 1.34 4.76 -16.88
N SER A 16 0.27 4.12 -16.45
CA SER A 16 -0.88 4.82 -15.86
C SER A 16 -0.53 5.60 -14.58
N LEU A 17 0.48 5.16 -13.84
CA LEU A 17 0.95 5.83 -12.61
C LEU A 17 1.54 7.22 -12.88
N VAL A 18 2.05 7.45 -14.08
CA VAL A 18 2.74 8.69 -14.51
C VAL A 18 1.99 9.46 -15.58
N THR A 19 0.81 8.99 -15.96
CA THR A 19 -0.07 9.62 -16.95
C THR A 19 -1.09 10.49 -16.24
N ALA A 20 -1.05 11.81 -16.48
CA ALA A 20 -1.98 12.75 -15.90
C ALA A 20 -3.36 12.75 -16.59
N ALA A 21 -4.31 13.54 -16.06
CA ALA A 21 -5.67 13.64 -16.58
C ALA A 21 -5.73 14.16 -18.03
N ASP A 22 -4.75 14.94 -18.46
CA ASP A 22 -4.62 15.42 -19.85
C ASP A 22 -4.10 14.33 -20.83
N GLY A 23 -3.88 13.12 -20.35
CA GLY A 23 -3.38 11.99 -21.13
C GLY A 23 -1.87 12.02 -21.39
N LYS A 24 -1.16 13.02 -20.86
CA LYS A 24 0.29 13.14 -21.04
C LYS A 24 1.07 12.45 -19.94
N VAL A 25 2.26 11.98 -20.29
CA VAL A 25 3.20 11.34 -19.37
C VAL A 25 4.14 12.39 -18.77
N TYR A 26 4.24 12.42 -17.45
CA TYR A 26 5.05 13.40 -16.72
C TYR A 26 6.21 12.79 -15.94
N GLY A 27 6.41 11.49 -16.02
CA GLY A 27 7.53 10.81 -15.40
C GLY A 27 7.93 9.54 -16.14
N ALA A 28 9.16 9.11 -15.95
CA ALA A 28 9.64 7.81 -16.42
C ALA A 28 9.68 6.83 -15.25
N PRO A 29 8.87 5.76 -15.25
CA PRO A 29 8.80 4.84 -14.12
C PRO A 29 10.13 4.13 -13.88
N ALA A 30 10.57 4.15 -12.63
CA ALA A 30 11.80 3.49 -12.18
C ALA A 30 11.51 2.24 -11.35
N VAL A 31 10.54 2.31 -10.45
CA VAL A 31 10.23 1.27 -9.46
C VAL A 31 8.72 1.10 -9.36
N ILE A 32 8.28 -0.14 -9.18
CA ILE A 32 6.91 -0.45 -8.76
C ILE A 32 6.89 -0.82 -7.29
N GLU A 33 5.80 -0.48 -6.61
CA GLU A 33 5.59 -0.74 -5.19
C GLU A 33 4.17 -1.23 -4.91
N SER A 34 4.05 -2.13 -3.96
CA SER A 34 2.79 -2.51 -3.32
C SER A 34 3.07 -3.00 -1.91
N LEU A 35 2.08 -2.92 -1.03
CA LEU A 35 2.15 -3.55 0.28
C LEU A 35 2.22 -5.07 0.11
N VAL A 36 2.85 -5.73 1.07
CA VAL A 36 2.98 -7.18 1.16
C VAL A 36 2.74 -7.63 2.61
N MET A 37 2.67 -8.92 2.84
CA MET A 37 2.71 -9.49 4.18
C MET A 37 4.11 -9.98 4.50
N TYR A 38 4.65 -9.51 5.63
CA TYR A 38 5.80 -10.15 6.28
C TYR A 38 5.30 -11.12 7.34
N TYR A 39 5.94 -12.29 7.45
CA TYR A 39 5.64 -13.26 8.51
C TYR A 39 6.92 -13.80 9.13
N ASN A 40 6.86 -14.12 10.42
CA ASN A 40 8.00 -14.63 11.17
C ASN A 40 8.04 -16.17 11.04
N LYS A 41 9.07 -16.69 10.37
CA LYS A 41 9.26 -18.13 10.13
C LYS A 41 9.56 -18.94 11.39
N ASP A 42 10.00 -18.29 12.46
CA ASP A 42 10.22 -18.95 13.76
C ASP A 42 8.89 -19.17 14.50
N LEU A 43 7.85 -18.41 14.17
CA LEU A 43 6.53 -18.49 14.80
C LEU A 43 5.51 -19.27 13.95
N VAL A 44 5.56 -19.15 12.65
CA VAL A 44 4.68 -19.83 11.70
C VAL A 44 5.47 -20.47 10.57
N LYS A 45 5.22 -21.74 10.29
CA LYS A 45 5.97 -22.50 9.28
C LYS A 45 5.64 -22.10 7.85
N GLU A 46 4.40 -21.71 7.62
CA GLU A 46 3.89 -21.33 6.31
C GLU A 46 3.22 -19.95 6.38
N ALA A 47 3.32 -19.20 5.29
CA ALA A 47 2.63 -17.92 5.18
C ALA A 47 1.11 -18.11 5.31
N PRO A 48 0.42 -17.35 6.18
CA PRO A 48 -1.03 -17.28 6.20
C PRO A 48 -1.59 -16.96 4.80
N LYS A 49 -2.62 -17.69 4.36
CA LYS A 49 -3.21 -17.54 3.02
C LYS A 49 -4.55 -16.81 3.04
N THR A 50 -5.22 -16.83 4.17
CA THR A 50 -6.52 -16.19 4.38
C THR A 50 -6.51 -15.36 5.66
N PHE A 51 -7.41 -14.37 5.74
CA PHE A 51 -7.61 -13.66 7.01
C PHE A 51 -8.15 -14.56 8.12
N ALA A 52 -8.84 -15.65 7.78
CA ALA A 52 -9.22 -16.66 8.75
C ALA A 52 -8.00 -17.33 9.42
N ASP A 53 -6.91 -17.55 8.67
CA ASP A 53 -5.66 -18.06 9.24
C ASP A 53 -5.08 -17.06 10.26
N LEU A 54 -5.11 -15.75 9.96
CA LEU A 54 -4.68 -14.70 10.88
C LEU A 54 -5.57 -14.63 12.12
N GLU A 55 -6.90 -14.76 11.96
CA GLU A 55 -7.85 -14.80 13.07
C GLU A 55 -7.63 -16.02 13.98
N ASN A 56 -7.24 -17.14 13.40
CA ASN A 56 -6.89 -18.33 14.18
C ASN A 56 -5.60 -18.12 14.98
N LEU A 57 -4.58 -17.50 14.40
CA LEU A 57 -3.37 -17.13 15.13
C LEU A 57 -3.68 -16.17 16.30
N ALA A 58 -4.61 -15.24 16.12
CA ALA A 58 -5.03 -14.32 17.17
C ALA A 58 -5.67 -14.97 18.40
N LYS A 59 -6.13 -16.21 18.28
CA LYS A 59 -6.69 -17.00 19.40
C LYS A 59 -5.61 -17.70 20.23
N ASP A 60 -4.40 -17.80 19.73
CA ASP A 60 -3.29 -18.47 20.41
C ASP A 60 -2.71 -17.55 21.50
N SER A 61 -2.75 -18.01 22.73
CA SER A 61 -2.28 -17.26 23.92
C SER A 61 -0.80 -16.91 23.88
N LYS A 62 0.02 -17.57 23.06
CA LYS A 62 1.43 -17.22 22.88
C LYS A 62 1.63 -15.82 22.29
N TYR A 63 0.60 -15.27 21.61
CA TYR A 63 0.61 -13.92 21.05
C TYR A 63 -0.12 -12.91 21.94
N ALA A 64 -0.48 -13.27 23.18
CA ALA A 64 -1.07 -12.33 24.12
C ALA A 64 -0.15 -11.12 24.30
N PHE A 65 -0.71 -9.91 24.18
CA PHE A 65 0.07 -8.68 24.31
C PHE A 65 0.35 -8.39 25.80
N ALA A 66 1.63 -8.26 26.14
CA ALA A 66 2.02 -8.03 27.54
C ALA A 66 1.50 -6.68 28.07
N GLY A 67 0.84 -6.74 29.20
CA GLY A 67 0.31 -5.55 29.90
C GLY A 67 -1.12 -5.12 29.51
N GLU A 68 -1.75 -5.82 28.56
CA GLU A 68 -3.14 -5.56 28.17
C GLU A 68 -3.92 -6.88 28.03
N ASP A 69 -4.74 -7.20 29.01
CA ASP A 69 -5.53 -8.43 29.03
C ASP A 69 -6.48 -8.53 27.83
N GLY A 70 -6.55 -9.72 27.25
CA GLY A 70 -7.40 -10.00 26.09
C GLY A 70 -6.93 -9.42 24.77
N LYS A 71 -5.75 -8.80 24.74
CA LYS A 71 -5.14 -8.25 23.51
C LYS A 71 -4.13 -9.17 22.92
N THR A 72 -3.99 -9.12 21.59
CA THR A 72 -3.08 -9.95 20.81
C THR A 72 -2.20 -9.14 19.87
N SER A 73 -0.98 -9.58 19.68
CA SER A 73 -0.08 -9.10 18.65
C SER A 73 0.20 -10.14 17.54
N ALA A 74 -0.64 -11.18 17.43
CA ALA A 74 -0.43 -12.22 16.42
C ALA A 74 -0.33 -11.67 15.00
N PHE A 75 -1.19 -10.73 14.66
CA PHE A 75 -1.21 -9.99 13.40
C PHE A 75 -1.41 -8.51 13.68
N LEU A 76 -0.65 -7.66 13.02
CA LEU A 76 -0.75 -6.20 13.15
C LEU A 76 -0.71 -5.52 11.78
N ALA A 77 -1.52 -4.50 11.60
CA ALA A 77 -1.52 -3.62 10.43
C ALA A 77 -1.96 -2.20 10.82
N ASP A 78 -1.33 -1.18 10.25
CA ASP A 78 -1.70 0.21 10.53
C ASP A 78 -2.91 0.64 9.69
N TRP A 79 -4.10 0.27 10.12
CA TRP A 79 -5.33 0.60 9.41
C TRP A 79 -5.97 1.93 9.82
N THR A 80 -5.31 2.73 10.64
CA THR A 80 -5.61 4.16 10.76
C THR A 80 -4.91 4.99 9.67
N ASN A 81 -3.88 4.43 9.04
CA ASN A 81 -3.25 5.01 7.87
C ASN A 81 -3.98 4.55 6.60
N PHE A 82 -4.57 5.49 5.87
CA PHE A 82 -5.39 5.19 4.70
C PHE A 82 -4.62 4.46 3.59
N TYR A 83 -3.33 4.74 3.41
CA TYR A 83 -2.50 4.03 2.44
C TYR A 83 -2.45 2.52 2.72
N TYR A 84 -2.33 2.15 3.99
CA TYR A 84 -2.32 0.74 4.41
C TYR A 84 -3.73 0.12 4.42
N ALA A 85 -4.75 0.87 4.83
CA ALA A 85 -6.12 0.37 4.95
C ALA A 85 -6.84 0.23 3.60
N TYR A 86 -6.44 1.00 2.60
CA TYR A 86 -7.18 1.06 1.33
C TYR A 86 -7.43 -0.30 0.70
N GLY A 87 -6.45 -1.20 0.73
CA GLY A 87 -6.59 -2.54 0.16
C GLY A 87 -7.68 -3.38 0.82
N LEU A 88 -7.90 -3.20 2.11
CA LEU A 88 -9.01 -3.81 2.84
C LEU A 88 -10.36 -3.27 2.35
N LEU A 89 -10.47 -1.95 2.19
CA LEU A 89 -11.69 -1.29 1.72
C LEU A 89 -11.96 -1.64 0.26
N ALA A 90 -10.96 -1.53 -0.61
CA ALA A 90 -11.06 -1.81 -2.03
C ALA A 90 -11.37 -3.27 -2.34
N GLY A 91 -10.81 -4.21 -1.59
CA GLY A 91 -11.14 -5.63 -1.69
C GLY A 91 -12.59 -5.96 -1.30
N ASN A 92 -13.25 -5.05 -0.58
CA ASN A 92 -14.68 -5.10 -0.29
C ASN A 92 -15.53 -4.27 -1.27
N GLY A 93 -14.92 -3.63 -2.27
CA GLY A 93 -15.63 -2.89 -3.31
C GLY A 93 -15.63 -1.37 -3.17
N ALA A 94 -14.85 -0.82 -2.22
CA ALA A 94 -14.64 0.62 -2.15
C ALA A 94 -13.70 1.10 -3.28
N TYR A 95 -13.78 2.37 -3.60
CA TYR A 95 -12.83 3.07 -4.47
C TYR A 95 -12.70 4.52 -4.03
N VAL A 96 -11.60 5.18 -4.38
CA VAL A 96 -11.45 6.60 -4.07
C VAL A 96 -12.30 7.42 -5.02
N PHE A 97 -11.97 7.39 -6.31
CA PHE A 97 -12.68 8.13 -7.36
C PHE A 97 -13.16 7.19 -8.47
N GLY A 98 -14.33 7.49 -9.04
CA GLY A 98 -14.89 6.77 -10.16
C GLY A 98 -14.01 6.81 -11.41
N GLN A 99 -14.39 6.04 -12.44
CA GLN A 99 -13.67 5.95 -13.72
C GLN A 99 -12.17 5.67 -13.54
N ASN A 100 -11.85 4.67 -12.71
CA ASN A 100 -10.46 4.27 -12.42
C ASN A 100 -9.61 5.41 -11.81
N GLY A 101 -10.20 6.19 -10.91
CA GLY A 101 -9.49 7.25 -10.20
C GLY A 101 -9.47 8.62 -10.90
N LYS A 102 -10.25 8.79 -11.96
CA LYS A 102 -10.26 10.03 -12.77
C LYS A 102 -11.47 10.92 -12.53
N ASP A 103 -12.55 10.41 -11.96
CA ASP A 103 -13.78 11.16 -11.69
C ASP A 103 -13.89 11.50 -10.20
N ALA A 104 -13.40 12.68 -9.83
CA ALA A 104 -13.43 13.17 -8.45
C ALA A 104 -14.84 13.52 -7.93
N LYS A 105 -15.86 13.52 -8.78
CA LYS A 105 -17.27 13.72 -8.37
C LYS A 105 -17.91 12.45 -7.85
N ASP A 106 -17.40 11.28 -8.29
CA ASP A 106 -17.82 9.96 -7.83
C ASP A 106 -16.82 9.43 -6.81
N ILE A 107 -17.20 9.45 -5.52
CA ILE A 107 -16.35 9.04 -4.40
C ILE A 107 -16.94 7.79 -3.74
N GLY A 108 -16.26 6.65 -3.85
CA GLY A 108 -16.73 5.35 -3.36
C GLY A 108 -16.27 5.00 -1.94
N LEU A 109 -15.90 5.98 -1.10
CA LEU A 109 -15.44 5.75 0.27
C LEU A 109 -16.57 5.64 1.31
N ALA A 110 -17.82 5.85 0.91
CA ALA A 110 -19.00 5.66 1.77
C ALA A 110 -19.98 4.63 1.22
N ASN A 111 -19.55 3.80 0.27
CA ASN A 111 -20.38 2.70 -0.23
C ASN A 111 -20.39 1.51 0.76
N ASP A 112 -21.25 0.52 0.52
CA ASP A 112 -21.39 -0.64 1.41
C ASP A 112 -20.08 -1.43 1.59
N GLY A 113 -19.26 -1.50 0.54
CA GLY A 113 -17.96 -2.14 0.59
C GLY A 113 -16.98 -1.43 1.53
N SER A 114 -16.94 -0.10 1.49
CA SER A 114 -16.13 0.69 2.42
C SER A 114 -16.58 0.47 3.86
N ILE A 115 -17.89 0.54 4.12
CA ILE A 115 -18.46 0.33 5.45
C ILE A 115 -18.13 -1.08 5.96
N ALA A 116 -18.25 -2.11 5.12
CA ALA A 116 -17.89 -3.48 5.49
C ALA A 116 -16.40 -3.61 5.83
N GLY A 117 -15.50 -3.02 5.03
CA GLY A 117 -14.07 -3.02 5.28
C GLY A 117 -13.69 -2.28 6.57
N ILE A 118 -14.30 -1.12 6.84
CA ILE A 118 -14.09 -0.36 8.08
C ILE A 118 -14.56 -1.16 9.30
N ASN A 119 -15.72 -1.80 9.25
CA ASN A 119 -16.21 -2.64 10.33
C ASN A 119 -15.30 -3.85 10.58
N TYR A 120 -14.74 -4.43 9.52
CA TYR A 120 -13.77 -5.50 9.67
C TYR A 120 -12.48 -5.01 10.33
N ALA A 121 -11.96 -3.85 9.93
CA ALA A 121 -10.83 -3.22 10.60
C ALA A 121 -11.11 -2.98 12.09
N LYS A 122 -12.28 -2.43 12.44
CA LYS A 122 -12.70 -2.23 13.83
C LYS A 122 -12.66 -3.53 14.65
N SER A 123 -13.09 -4.65 14.07
CA SER A 123 -13.06 -5.95 14.74
C SER A 123 -11.64 -6.40 15.14
N TRP A 124 -10.63 -5.98 14.39
CA TRP A 124 -9.23 -6.21 14.74
C TRP A 124 -8.74 -5.25 15.82
N TYR A 125 -9.10 -3.95 15.74
CA TYR A 125 -8.74 -2.97 16.78
C TYR A 125 -9.32 -3.33 18.16
N GLU A 126 -10.44 -4.02 18.21
CA GLU A 126 -11.00 -4.57 19.45
C GLU A 126 -10.11 -5.66 20.06
N LYS A 127 -9.31 -6.36 19.24
CA LYS A 127 -8.38 -7.42 19.66
C LYS A 127 -6.95 -6.91 19.85
N TRP A 128 -6.60 -5.82 19.20
CA TRP A 128 -5.25 -5.25 19.23
C TRP A 128 -5.00 -4.40 20.48
N PRO A 129 -3.72 -4.27 20.90
CA PRO A 129 -3.37 -3.35 21.99
C PRO A 129 -3.78 -1.92 21.65
N LYS A 130 -4.09 -1.15 22.68
CA LYS A 130 -4.56 0.23 22.55
C LYS A 130 -3.60 1.14 21.77
N GLY A 131 -2.30 0.87 21.87
CA GLY A 131 -1.28 1.59 21.10
C GLY A 131 -1.46 1.54 19.57
N MET A 132 -2.22 0.56 19.05
CA MET A 132 -2.55 0.49 17.63
C MET A 132 -3.51 1.60 17.17
N GLN A 133 -4.19 2.28 18.09
CA GLN A 133 -5.03 3.45 17.79
C GLN A 133 -4.24 4.77 17.73
N ASP A 134 -2.96 4.75 18.09
CA ASP A 134 -2.08 5.91 17.94
C ASP A 134 -1.69 6.08 16.46
N THR A 135 -2.30 7.06 15.81
CA THR A 135 -2.11 7.31 14.37
C THR A 135 -0.69 7.70 13.97
N GLU A 136 0.15 8.11 14.92
CA GLU A 136 1.55 8.46 14.68
C GLU A 136 2.51 7.37 15.18
N GLY A 137 2.12 6.63 16.22
CA GLY A 137 2.96 5.63 16.88
C GLY A 137 2.74 4.19 16.42
N ALA A 138 1.58 3.87 15.82
CA ALA A 138 1.22 2.49 15.45
C ALA A 138 2.27 1.82 14.56
N GLY A 139 2.80 2.52 13.57
CA GLY A 139 3.84 1.99 12.68
C GLY A 139 5.11 1.56 13.43
N ASN A 140 5.52 2.33 14.44
CA ASN A 140 6.67 1.98 15.28
C ASN A 140 6.36 0.78 16.18
N LEU A 141 5.15 0.70 16.74
CA LEU A 141 4.71 -0.45 17.54
C LEU A 141 4.75 -1.73 16.70
N ILE A 142 4.19 -1.71 15.49
CA ILE A 142 4.19 -2.84 14.56
C ILE A 142 5.62 -3.30 14.27
N GLN A 143 6.48 -2.36 13.89
CA GLN A 143 7.87 -2.67 13.57
C GLN A 143 8.60 -3.29 14.77
N THR A 144 8.46 -2.70 15.96
CA THR A 144 9.12 -3.19 17.18
C THR A 144 8.62 -4.59 17.55
N GLN A 145 7.31 -4.82 17.55
CA GLN A 145 6.73 -6.12 17.87
C GLN A 145 7.21 -7.22 16.89
N PHE A 146 7.33 -6.88 15.61
CA PHE A 146 7.83 -7.82 14.61
C PHE A 146 9.34 -8.07 14.76
N GLN A 147 10.14 -7.05 14.99
CA GLN A 147 11.58 -7.16 15.21
C GLN A 147 11.92 -7.95 16.48
N GLU A 148 11.11 -7.84 17.51
CA GLU A 148 11.28 -8.59 18.78
C GLU A 148 10.73 -10.02 18.72
N GLY A 149 10.22 -10.47 17.57
CA GLY A 149 9.70 -11.82 17.42
C GLY A 149 8.37 -12.08 18.15
N LYS A 150 7.58 -11.04 18.43
CA LYS A 150 6.32 -11.12 19.19
C LYS A 150 5.09 -11.16 18.29
N THR A 151 5.26 -10.93 16.99
CA THR A 151 4.18 -10.85 16.00
C THR A 151 4.42 -11.86 14.88
N ALA A 152 3.40 -12.66 14.58
CA ALA A 152 3.50 -13.69 13.55
C ALA A 152 3.47 -13.10 12.13
N ALA A 153 2.65 -12.09 11.88
CA ALA A 153 2.52 -11.47 10.56
C ALA A 153 2.15 -9.98 10.66
N ILE A 154 2.62 -9.20 9.70
CA ILE A 154 2.30 -7.79 9.53
C ILE A 154 2.07 -7.46 8.06
N ILE A 155 1.33 -6.38 7.80
CA ILE A 155 1.25 -5.76 6.48
C ILE A 155 2.17 -4.53 6.48
N ASP A 156 3.12 -4.51 5.57
CA ASP A 156 3.99 -3.35 5.35
C ASP A 156 4.55 -3.36 3.91
N GLY A 157 5.35 -2.37 3.57
CA GLY A 157 5.91 -2.25 2.23
C GLY A 157 7.35 -2.79 2.11
N PRO A 158 7.88 -2.87 0.88
CA PRO A 158 9.23 -3.38 0.62
C PRO A 158 10.33 -2.56 1.30
N TRP A 159 10.08 -1.30 1.62
CA TRP A 159 11.00 -0.41 2.34
C TRP A 159 11.35 -0.88 3.76
N LYS A 160 10.59 -1.80 4.35
CA LYS A 160 10.86 -2.36 5.69
C LYS A 160 11.81 -3.55 5.67
N ALA A 161 12.05 -4.17 4.52
CA ALA A 161 12.86 -5.38 4.41
C ALA A 161 14.27 -5.22 5.01
N LYS A 162 14.92 -4.07 4.75
CA LYS A 162 16.23 -3.78 5.31
C LYS A 162 16.20 -3.72 6.83
N ALA A 163 15.24 -3.08 7.44
CA ALA A 163 15.12 -2.96 8.88
C ALA A 163 14.94 -4.33 9.56
N PHE A 164 14.16 -5.22 8.97
CA PHE A 164 13.97 -6.58 9.49
C PHE A 164 15.21 -7.46 9.31
N LYS A 165 15.90 -7.31 8.18
CA LYS A 165 17.17 -7.99 7.93
C LYS A 165 18.26 -7.55 8.93
N ASP A 166 18.39 -6.26 9.16
CA ASP A 166 19.38 -5.70 10.10
C ASP A 166 19.08 -6.14 11.55
N ALA A 167 17.78 -6.27 11.90
CA ALA A 167 17.34 -6.82 13.18
C ALA A 167 17.45 -8.36 13.26
N LYS A 168 17.92 -9.03 12.20
CA LYS A 168 18.09 -10.50 12.12
C LYS A 168 16.80 -11.29 12.35
N VAL A 169 15.67 -10.72 11.97
CA VAL A 169 14.39 -11.44 11.99
C VAL A 169 14.42 -12.53 10.91
N ASN A 170 14.05 -13.76 11.26
CA ASN A 170 13.84 -14.84 10.31
C ASN A 170 12.47 -14.69 9.67
N TYR A 171 12.36 -13.77 8.72
CA TYR A 171 11.09 -13.45 8.07
C TYR A 171 10.94 -14.07 6.68
N GLY A 172 9.71 -14.31 6.29
CA GLY A 172 9.30 -14.54 4.92
C GLY A 172 8.42 -13.41 4.42
N VAL A 173 8.24 -13.33 3.12
CA VAL A 173 7.36 -12.36 2.47
C VAL A 173 6.40 -13.09 1.55
N ALA A 174 5.14 -12.71 1.62
CA ALA A 174 4.07 -13.27 0.79
C ALA A 174 3.09 -12.19 0.37
N THR A 175 2.20 -12.51 -0.58
CA THR A 175 1.04 -11.66 -0.84
C THR A 175 0.17 -11.55 0.41
N ILE A 176 -0.51 -10.43 0.56
CA ILE A 176 -1.47 -10.24 1.65
C ILE A 176 -2.58 -11.28 1.51
N PRO A 177 -3.00 -11.92 2.60
CA PRO A 177 -4.00 -12.98 2.58
C PRO A 177 -5.33 -12.56 1.96
N THR A 178 -6.06 -13.55 1.46
CA THR A 178 -7.41 -13.36 0.94
C THR A 178 -8.36 -12.91 2.05
N LEU A 179 -9.17 -11.91 1.75
CA LEU A 179 -10.16 -11.33 2.66
C LEU A 179 -11.30 -12.32 2.98
N PRO A 180 -12.06 -12.08 4.07
CA PRO A 180 -13.19 -12.96 4.44
C PRO A 180 -14.25 -13.15 3.35
N ASN A 181 -14.39 -12.17 2.45
CA ASN A 181 -15.30 -12.23 1.28
C ASN A 181 -14.73 -13.04 0.09
N GLY A 182 -13.55 -13.65 0.23
CA GLY A 182 -12.87 -14.41 -0.82
C GLY A 182 -12.15 -13.55 -1.89
N LYS A 183 -12.10 -12.23 -1.71
CA LYS A 183 -11.41 -11.31 -2.62
C LYS A 183 -10.00 -11.02 -2.13
N ASP A 184 -9.16 -10.54 -3.05
CA ASP A 184 -7.82 -10.09 -2.72
C ASP A 184 -7.84 -8.76 -1.95
N TYR A 185 -6.82 -8.58 -1.11
CA TYR A 185 -6.49 -7.29 -0.53
C TYR A 185 -5.97 -6.39 -1.66
N ALA A 186 -6.79 -5.49 -2.14
CA ALA A 186 -6.50 -4.68 -3.32
C ALA A 186 -5.75 -3.38 -2.95
N ALA A 187 -4.54 -3.52 -2.41
CA ALA A 187 -3.69 -2.40 -2.02
C ALA A 187 -3.45 -1.42 -3.17
N PHE A 188 -3.03 -0.21 -2.85
CA PHE A 188 -2.54 0.71 -3.88
C PHE A 188 -1.32 0.12 -4.58
N GLY A 189 -1.34 0.13 -5.91
CA GLY A 189 -0.17 -0.04 -6.75
C GLY A 189 0.44 1.33 -7.01
N GLY A 190 1.66 1.51 -6.59
CA GLY A 190 2.41 2.74 -6.74
C GLY A 190 3.77 2.51 -7.36
N GLY A 191 4.60 3.51 -7.29
CA GLY A 191 5.98 3.43 -7.76
C GLY A 191 6.71 4.76 -7.63
N LYS A 192 7.96 4.72 -8.05
CA LYS A 192 8.82 5.91 -8.16
C LYS A 192 9.09 6.19 -9.63
N ALA A 193 9.19 7.44 -9.96
CA ALA A 193 9.47 7.86 -11.33
C ALA A 193 10.50 9.00 -11.35
N TRP A 194 11.30 9.02 -12.40
CA TRP A 194 12.16 10.16 -12.71
C TRP A 194 11.34 11.24 -13.42
N ILE A 195 11.49 12.46 -13.01
CA ILE A 195 10.82 13.62 -13.60
C ILE A 195 11.84 14.60 -14.16
N ILE A 196 11.43 15.34 -15.17
CA ILE A 196 12.22 16.46 -15.74
C ILE A 196 11.49 17.75 -15.38
N PRO A 197 12.11 18.64 -14.57
CA PRO A 197 11.50 19.92 -14.25
C PRO A 197 11.23 20.76 -15.50
N SER A 198 10.06 21.40 -15.55
CA SER A 198 9.69 22.27 -16.69
C SER A 198 10.62 23.49 -16.86
N SER A 199 11.34 23.84 -15.81
CA SER A 199 12.32 24.93 -15.80
C SER A 199 13.69 24.56 -16.36
N THR A 200 13.92 23.30 -16.78
CA THR A 200 15.22 22.89 -17.30
C THR A 200 15.59 23.66 -18.57
N LYS A 201 16.84 24.04 -18.66
CA LYS A 201 17.42 24.63 -19.86
C LYS A 201 18.11 23.60 -20.77
N ASN A 202 18.20 22.35 -20.31
CA ASN A 202 18.92 21.26 -20.97
C ASN A 202 18.02 20.07 -21.21
N LEU A 203 16.85 20.28 -21.83
CA LEU A 203 15.81 19.27 -21.97
C LEU A 203 16.33 17.99 -22.68
N GLU A 204 17.08 18.17 -23.78
CA GLU A 204 17.61 17.03 -24.54
C GLU A 204 18.57 16.16 -23.71
N ALA A 205 19.48 16.79 -22.96
CA ALA A 205 20.41 16.07 -22.09
C ALA A 205 19.68 15.40 -20.93
N ALA A 206 18.69 16.07 -20.32
CA ALA A 206 17.87 15.51 -19.26
C ALA A 206 17.07 14.31 -19.76
N GLN A 207 16.50 14.38 -20.96
CA GLN A 207 15.77 13.25 -21.56
C GLN A 207 16.70 12.05 -21.82
N LYS A 208 17.89 12.26 -22.38
CA LYS A 208 18.88 11.20 -22.56
C LYS A 208 19.30 10.53 -21.25
N PHE A 209 19.44 11.35 -20.19
CA PHE A 209 19.78 10.82 -18.87
C PHE A 209 18.65 10.00 -18.28
N VAL A 210 17.40 10.44 -18.41
CA VAL A 210 16.23 9.67 -17.97
C VAL A 210 16.10 8.38 -18.78
N ASP A 211 16.28 8.41 -20.11
CA ASP A 211 16.26 7.21 -20.95
C ASP A 211 17.32 6.19 -20.52
N PHE A 212 18.51 6.66 -20.14
CA PHE A 212 19.54 5.80 -19.57
C PHE A 212 19.09 5.16 -18.26
N LEU A 213 18.58 5.96 -17.31
CA LEU A 213 18.16 5.50 -15.99
C LEU A 213 17.01 4.45 -16.01
N VAL A 214 16.17 4.50 -17.04
CA VAL A 214 15.03 3.55 -17.17
C VAL A 214 15.30 2.41 -18.17
N SER A 215 16.50 2.35 -18.72
CA SER A 215 16.90 1.25 -19.59
C SER A 215 16.93 -0.07 -18.84
N THR A 216 16.79 -1.17 -19.56
CA THR A 216 16.78 -2.52 -18.97
C THR A 216 18.05 -2.78 -18.14
N GLU A 217 19.23 -2.44 -18.66
CA GLU A 217 20.48 -2.71 -17.97
C GLU A 217 20.64 -1.89 -16.68
N GLU A 218 20.28 -0.60 -16.71
CA GLU A 218 20.38 0.27 -15.54
C GLU A 218 19.35 -0.13 -14.47
N GLN A 219 18.14 -0.52 -14.84
CA GLN A 219 17.16 -0.98 -13.87
C GLN A 219 17.52 -2.35 -13.27
N LYS A 220 18.19 -3.24 -14.01
CA LYS A 220 18.79 -4.46 -13.43
C LYS A 220 19.88 -4.11 -12.40
N ALA A 221 20.79 -3.20 -12.74
CA ALA A 221 21.87 -2.78 -11.84
C ALA A 221 21.31 -2.08 -10.58
N PHE A 222 20.27 -1.27 -10.75
CA PHE A 222 19.58 -0.62 -9.65
C PHE A 222 18.91 -1.65 -8.71
N TYR A 223 18.23 -2.65 -9.28
CA TYR A 223 17.67 -3.75 -8.50
C TYR A 223 18.74 -4.55 -7.74
N ASP A 224 19.83 -4.92 -8.39
CA ASP A 224 20.92 -5.68 -7.75
C ASP A 224 21.56 -4.90 -6.59
N THR A 225 21.52 -3.57 -6.64
CA THR A 225 22.09 -2.70 -5.61
C THR A 225 21.11 -2.40 -4.47
N THR A 226 19.82 -2.21 -4.80
CA THR A 226 18.82 -1.65 -3.86
C THR A 226 17.74 -2.64 -3.46
N ASN A 227 17.55 -3.73 -4.20
CA ASN A 227 16.39 -4.63 -4.18
C ASN A 227 15.04 -3.93 -4.46
N GLU A 228 15.04 -2.71 -5.01
CA GLU A 228 13.82 -2.06 -5.46
C GLU A 228 13.32 -2.65 -6.78
N ILE A 229 12.02 -2.95 -6.87
CA ILE A 229 11.45 -3.74 -7.95
C ILE A 229 11.33 -2.92 -9.24
N PRO A 230 11.95 -3.36 -10.37
CA PRO A 230 11.98 -2.58 -11.60
C PRO A 230 10.59 -2.29 -12.20
N ALA A 231 10.40 -1.07 -12.67
CA ALA A 231 9.28 -0.70 -13.51
C ALA A 231 9.41 -1.23 -14.94
N ASN A 232 10.64 -1.30 -15.46
CA ASN A 232 10.96 -1.92 -16.75
C ASN A 232 10.62 -3.42 -16.73
N THR A 233 9.79 -3.89 -17.66
CA THR A 233 9.27 -5.27 -17.65
C THR A 233 10.34 -6.34 -17.86
N GLU A 234 11.37 -6.06 -18.66
CA GLU A 234 12.50 -6.99 -18.87
C GLU A 234 13.39 -7.07 -17.62
N ALA A 235 13.70 -5.92 -17.00
CA ALA A 235 14.42 -5.89 -15.73
C ALA A 235 13.61 -6.53 -14.60
N ARG A 236 12.29 -6.39 -14.62
CA ARG A 236 11.38 -7.05 -13.66
C ARG A 236 11.42 -8.56 -13.82
N SER A 237 11.42 -9.08 -15.06
CA SER A 237 11.58 -10.51 -15.33
C SER A 237 12.93 -11.04 -14.83
N TYR A 238 14.00 -10.25 -15.01
CA TYR A 238 15.31 -10.56 -14.42
C TYR A 238 15.23 -10.65 -12.89
N ALA A 239 14.57 -9.68 -12.23
CA ALA A 239 14.40 -9.69 -10.78
C ALA A 239 13.56 -10.89 -10.31
N GLU A 240 12.49 -11.25 -11.02
CA GLU A 240 11.70 -12.47 -10.73
C GLU A 240 12.57 -13.73 -10.80
N GLY A 241 13.50 -13.79 -11.75
CA GLY A 241 14.43 -14.93 -11.93
C GLY A 241 15.40 -15.12 -10.76
N LYS A 242 15.57 -14.14 -9.87
CA LYS A 242 16.38 -14.28 -8.65
C LYS A 242 15.66 -15.11 -7.57
N ASN A 243 14.35 -15.35 -7.71
CA ASN A 243 13.52 -16.10 -6.75
C ASN A 243 13.54 -15.55 -5.31
N ASP A 244 13.73 -14.23 -5.17
CA ASP A 244 13.62 -13.55 -3.90
C ASP A 244 12.15 -13.45 -3.46
N GLU A 245 11.85 -13.81 -2.20
CA GLU A 245 10.47 -13.81 -1.69
C GLU A 245 9.83 -12.43 -1.72
N LEU A 246 10.57 -11.37 -1.37
CA LEU A 246 10.10 -9.99 -1.40
C LEU A 246 9.73 -9.56 -2.82
N THR A 247 10.64 -9.76 -3.76
CA THR A 247 10.42 -9.43 -5.18
C THR A 247 9.20 -10.16 -5.74
N THR A 248 9.12 -11.46 -5.50
CA THR A 248 8.00 -12.29 -5.95
C THR A 248 6.67 -11.82 -5.36
N ALA A 249 6.65 -11.52 -4.06
CA ALA A 249 5.43 -11.06 -3.37
C ALA A 249 4.98 -9.68 -3.87
N VAL A 250 5.89 -8.72 -4.03
CA VAL A 250 5.57 -7.37 -4.53
C VAL A 250 5.02 -7.45 -5.96
N ILE A 251 5.65 -8.21 -6.84
CA ILE A 251 5.18 -8.36 -8.23
C ILE A 251 3.79 -9.00 -8.30
N LYS A 252 3.55 -10.04 -7.51
CA LYS A 252 2.22 -10.69 -7.43
C LYS A 252 1.17 -9.73 -6.88
N GLN A 253 1.48 -9.02 -5.79
CA GLN A 253 0.55 -8.09 -5.18
C GLN A 253 0.26 -6.91 -6.11
N PHE A 254 1.27 -6.39 -6.81
CA PHE A 254 1.10 -5.31 -7.78
C PHE A 254 0.18 -5.67 -8.95
N LYS A 255 0.16 -6.94 -9.37
CA LYS A 255 -0.78 -7.41 -10.42
C LYS A 255 -2.24 -7.18 -10.02
N ASN A 256 -2.56 -7.34 -8.75
CA ASN A 256 -3.92 -7.18 -8.19
C ASN A 256 -4.14 -5.80 -7.55
N ALA A 257 -3.13 -4.95 -7.52
CA ALA A 257 -3.19 -3.63 -6.91
C ALA A 257 -4.09 -2.69 -7.71
N GLN A 258 -4.72 -1.75 -6.98
CA GLN A 258 -5.45 -0.64 -7.58
C GLN A 258 -4.50 0.53 -7.83
N PRO A 259 -4.48 1.11 -9.03
CA PRO A 259 -3.71 2.32 -9.25
C PRO A 259 -4.15 3.43 -8.28
N MET A 260 -3.19 4.04 -7.59
CA MET A 260 -3.49 5.21 -6.78
C MET A 260 -3.88 6.37 -7.70
N PRO A 261 -5.01 7.06 -7.44
CA PRO A 261 -5.40 8.20 -8.25
C PRO A 261 -4.28 9.24 -8.32
N ASN A 262 -3.90 9.65 -9.52
CA ASN A 262 -2.83 10.61 -9.77
C ASN A 262 -3.34 12.01 -10.19
N ILE A 263 -4.60 12.30 -9.90
CA ILE A 263 -5.20 13.63 -10.08
C ILE A 263 -4.98 14.48 -8.83
N SER A 264 -4.93 15.80 -8.99
CA SER A 264 -4.65 16.74 -7.90
C SER A 264 -5.64 16.65 -6.74
N GLN A 265 -6.89 16.28 -7.03
CA GLN A 265 -7.97 16.12 -6.05
C GLN A 265 -7.66 15.01 -5.03
N MET A 266 -6.76 14.08 -5.32
CA MET A 266 -6.32 13.08 -4.36
C MET A 266 -5.73 13.70 -3.08
N SER A 267 -5.16 14.90 -3.16
CA SER A 267 -4.65 15.64 -2.00
C SER A 267 -5.72 16.00 -0.97
N ALA A 268 -6.99 16.00 -1.37
CA ALA A 268 -8.13 16.25 -0.47
C ALA A 268 -8.64 15.02 0.28
N VAL A 269 -8.10 13.82 -0.04
CA VAL A 269 -8.62 12.54 0.46
C VAL A 269 -7.93 12.10 1.74
N TRP A 270 -6.62 12.31 1.88
CA TRP A 270 -5.79 11.69 2.91
C TRP A 270 -6.24 11.97 4.34
N ASP A 271 -6.41 13.25 4.70
CA ASP A 271 -6.80 13.64 6.06
C ASP A 271 -8.23 13.21 6.42
N PRO A 272 -9.26 13.44 5.57
CA PRO A 272 -10.59 12.92 5.86
C PRO A 272 -10.65 11.39 5.96
N ALA A 273 -9.90 10.66 5.14
CA ALA A 273 -9.86 9.21 5.20
C ALA A 273 -9.14 8.69 6.46
N LYS A 274 -8.05 9.34 6.90
CA LYS A 274 -7.41 9.07 8.18
C LYS A 274 -8.39 9.25 9.34
N THR A 275 -9.11 10.37 9.36
CA THR A 275 -10.13 10.67 10.39
C THR A 275 -11.27 9.67 10.38
N MET A 276 -11.77 9.29 9.19
CA MET A 276 -12.79 8.25 9.01
C MET A 276 -12.39 6.94 9.69
N LEU A 277 -11.19 6.45 9.39
CA LEU A 277 -10.67 5.21 9.94
C LEU A 277 -10.51 5.30 11.45
N PHE A 278 -9.87 6.36 11.94
CA PHE A 278 -9.67 6.55 13.36
C PHE A 278 -10.99 6.66 14.14
N ASP A 279 -11.93 7.48 13.69
CA ASP A 279 -13.22 7.68 14.36
C ASP A 279 -14.02 6.37 14.44
N ALA A 280 -13.96 5.54 13.41
CA ALA A 280 -14.64 4.26 13.38
C ALA A 280 -13.96 3.21 14.28
N VAL A 281 -12.63 3.01 14.17
CA VAL A 281 -11.93 1.96 14.92
C VAL A 281 -11.81 2.29 16.41
N SER A 282 -11.79 3.57 16.78
CA SER A 282 -11.83 4.03 18.18
C SER A 282 -13.23 3.98 18.80
N GLY A 283 -14.26 3.74 18.00
CA GLY A 283 -15.66 3.75 18.46
C GLY A 283 -16.27 5.15 18.65
N LYS A 284 -15.59 6.20 18.23
CA LYS A 284 -16.09 7.58 18.30
C LYS A 284 -17.29 7.79 17.40
N LYS A 285 -17.32 7.13 16.23
CA LYS A 285 -18.45 7.09 15.29
C LYS A 285 -18.64 5.66 14.77
N ASP A 286 -19.85 5.32 14.34
CA ASP A 286 -20.04 4.13 13.55
C ASP A 286 -19.43 4.29 12.16
N ALA A 287 -19.16 3.16 11.48
CA ALA A 287 -18.47 3.16 10.19
C ALA A 287 -19.22 3.96 9.12
N LYS A 288 -20.55 3.86 9.07
CA LYS A 288 -21.38 4.57 8.09
C LYS A 288 -21.32 6.08 8.28
N THR A 289 -21.45 6.54 9.53
CA THR A 289 -21.36 7.98 9.88
C THR A 289 -19.95 8.51 9.56
N ALA A 290 -18.90 7.80 9.98
CA ALA A 290 -17.52 8.20 9.71
C ALA A 290 -17.24 8.30 8.20
N ALA A 291 -17.71 7.33 7.41
CA ALA A 291 -17.53 7.30 5.96
C ALA A 291 -18.29 8.44 5.25
N ASN A 292 -19.54 8.70 5.63
CA ASN A 292 -20.33 9.80 5.05
C ASN A 292 -19.72 11.17 5.38
N ASP A 293 -19.27 11.38 6.63
CA ASP A 293 -18.60 12.62 7.04
C ASP A 293 -17.32 12.85 6.22
N ALA A 294 -16.52 11.79 6.01
CA ALA A 294 -15.31 11.87 5.21
C ALA A 294 -15.60 12.25 3.76
N VAL A 295 -16.57 11.61 3.12
CA VAL A 295 -16.95 11.93 1.72
C VAL A 295 -17.46 13.35 1.61
N THR A 296 -18.26 13.82 2.57
CA THR A 296 -18.74 15.21 2.62
C THR A 296 -17.56 16.17 2.68
N LEU A 297 -16.61 15.94 3.60
CA LEU A 297 -15.44 16.80 3.77
C LEU A 297 -14.52 16.78 2.54
N ILE A 298 -14.35 15.62 1.90
CA ILE A 298 -13.58 15.51 0.65
C ILE A 298 -14.21 16.38 -0.44
N LYS A 299 -15.52 16.27 -0.65
CA LYS A 299 -16.25 17.09 -1.64
C LYS A 299 -16.12 18.58 -1.37
N GLU A 300 -16.28 19.00 -0.11
CA GLU A 300 -16.11 20.40 0.29
C GLU A 300 -14.68 20.89 0.04
N THR A 301 -13.69 20.09 0.38
CA THR A 301 -12.28 20.41 0.17
C THR A 301 -11.94 20.51 -1.31
N ILE A 302 -12.44 19.60 -2.13
CA ILE A 302 -12.27 19.64 -3.60
C ILE A 302 -12.87 20.93 -4.14
N LYS A 303 -14.11 21.26 -3.74
CA LYS A 303 -14.77 22.50 -4.17
C LYS A 303 -13.98 23.76 -3.79
N GLN A 304 -13.43 23.80 -2.56
CA GLN A 304 -12.66 24.94 -2.07
C GLN A 304 -11.30 25.09 -2.79
N LYS A 305 -10.60 23.97 -3.02
CA LYS A 305 -9.25 24.00 -3.59
C LYS A 305 -9.23 24.07 -5.11
N PHE A 306 -10.19 23.44 -5.77
CA PHE A 306 -10.17 23.25 -7.23
C PHE A 306 -11.35 23.92 -7.95
N GLY A 307 -12.36 24.44 -7.22
CA GLY A 307 -13.52 25.13 -7.81
C GLY A 307 -14.52 24.19 -8.51
N GLU A 308 -14.54 22.90 -8.21
CA GLU A 308 -15.33 21.86 -8.86
C GLU A 308 -16.53 21.40 -8.04
#